data_a5e586ab4ef19013bff56dd9793e456d
#
_entry.id   a5e586ab4ef19013bff56dd9793e456d
#
_cell.length_a   1.000
_cell.length_b   1.000
_cell.length_c   1.000
_cell.angle_alpha   90.00
_cell.angle_beta   90.00
_cell.angle_gamma   90.00
#
_symmetry.space_group_name_H-M   'P 1'
#
loop_
_entity.id
_entity.type
_entity.pdbx_description
1 polymer ?
#
loop_
_entity_poly.entity_id
_entity_poly.type
_entity_poly.pdbx_seq_one_letter_code
_entity_poly.pdbx_strand_id
1 'polypeptide(L)'
;MNVDTMRRIDRLAGVPLCAVATLWLRLVGVFHPRAPRPVRKILFVELSEMGTTILAEPAMRKARTQLSAELFFVIFARNVGSLQLLGTFPPENIFTISDRSIFALARDTLSFLRWTRRKGIDTVVDFELFSRFTALICGLCGADRRVGFYRFHNEGLYRGEMLTHRVAYNPHIHIAKNLIALVDALLAAAPQVPYSKTLIGDDQIKVEIAPPAETARQAVLERIRALVPF
;
A
#
# COMPACT_ATOMS: atom_id res chain seq x y z
N MET A 1 10.60 13.45 -10.82
CA MET A 1 9.92 13.32 -12.13
C MET A 1 8.60 14.06 -12.08
N ASN A 2 8.14 14.71 -13.20
CA ASN A 2 6.86 15.43 -13.19
C ASN A 2 5.69 14.43 -13.19
N VAL A 3 4.59 14.76 -12.50
CA VAL A 3 3.38 13.93 -12.37
C VAL A 3 2.78 13.57 -13.74
N ASP A 4 2.77 14.53 -14.68
CA ASP A 4 2.24 14.29 -16.02
C ASP A 4 3.08 13.28 -16.82
N THR A 5 4.41 13.30 -16.63
CA THR A 5 5.30 12.30 -17.24
C THR A 5 5.02 10.92 -16.64
N MET A 6 4.82 10.81 -15.33
CA MET A 6 4.46 9.55 -14.67
C MET A 6 3.14 9.00 -15.22
N ARG A 7 2.10 9.85 -15.33
CA ARG A 7 0.80 9.45 -15.89
C ARG A 7 0.88 9.00 -17.35
N ARG A 8 1.72 9.65 -18.18
CA ARG A 8 1.94 9.22 -19.57
C ARG A 8 2.62 7.86 -19.64
N ILE A 9 3.66 7.65 -18.85
CA ILE A 9 4.35 6.35 -18.77
C ILE A 9 3.40 5.26 -18.28
N ASP A 10 2.62 5.55 -17.23
CA ASP A 10 1.63 4.60 -16.72
C ASP A 10 0.57 4.24 -17.75
N ARG A 11 0.13 5.19 -18.57
CA ARG A 11 -0.85 4.94 -19.64
C ARG A 11 -0.25 4.16 -20.82
N LEU A 12 0.94 4.52 -21.31
CA LEU A 12 1.53 3.94 -22.51
C LEU A 12 2.20 2.59 -22.25
N ALA A 13 2.98 2.49 -21.19
CA ALA A 13 3.71 1.28 -20.82
C ALA A 13 2.93 0.39 -19.84
N GLY A 14 2.13 0.98 -18.96
CA GLY A 14 1.43 0.24 -17.91
C GLY A 14 0.40 -0.75 -18.45
N VAL A 15 -0.37 -0.41 -19.49
CA VAL A 15 -1.37 -1.31 -20.08
C VAL A 15 -0.72 -2.58 -20.64
N PRO A 16 0.25 -2.50 -21.58
CA PRO A 16 0.89 -3.70 -22.11
C PRO A 16 1.65 -4.50 -21.05
N LEU A 17 2.33 -3.81 -20.12
CA LEU A 17 3.02 -4.50 -19.02
C LEU A 17 2.05 -5.24 -18.09
N CYS A 18 0.89 -4.67 -17.78
CA CYS A 18 -0.15 -5.35 -17.02
C CYS A 18 -0.71 -6.56 -17.76
N ALA A 19 -0.87 -6.49 -19.09
CA ALA A 19 -1.33 -7.62 -19.89
C ALA A 19 -0.31 -8.77 -19.88
N VAL A 20 0.96 -8.46 -20.12
CA VAL A 20 2.07 -9.44 -20.09
C VAL A 20 2.21 -10.07 -18.69
N ALA A 21 2.18 -9.25 -17.65
CA ALA A 21 2.27 -9.76 -16.28
C ALA A 21 1.07 -10.62 -15.89
N THR A 22 -0.14 -10.29 -16.37
CA THR A 22 -1.34 -11.12 -16.18
C THR A 22 -1.17 -12.49 -16.84
N LEU A 23 -0.72 -12.52 -18.10
CA LEU A 23 -0.46 -13.76 -18.82
C LEU A 23 0.59 -14.61 -18.10
N TRP A 24 1.70 -13.98 -17.69
CA TRP A 24 2.75 -14.63 -16.91
C TRP A 24 2.22 -15.26 -15.62
N LEU A 25 1.46 -14.51 -14.82
CA LEU A 25 0.90 -15.00 -13.55
C LEU A 25 -0.09 -16.15 -13.77
N ARG A 26 -0.89 -16.10 -14.84
CA ARG A 26 -1.79 -17.22 -15.22
C ARG A 26 -0.99 -18.47 -15.57
N LEU A 27 0.03 -18.35 -16.41
CA LEU A 27 0.89 -19.47 -16.80
C LEU A 27 1.61 -20.05 -15.57
N VAL A 28 2.22 -19.21 -14.73
CA VAL A 28 2.86 -19.69 -13.50
C VAL A 28 1.86 -20.38 -12.57
N GLY A 29 0.63 -19.85 -12.45
CA GLY A 29 -0.42 -20.44 -11.63
C GLY A 29 -0.87 -21.83 -12.13
N VAL A 30 -0.89 -22.03 -13.44
CA VAL A 30 -1.21 -23.34 -14.04
C VAL A 30 -0.09 -24.36 -13.80
N PHE A 31 1.17 -23.96 -14.00
CA PHE A 31 2.30 -24.88 -13.88
C PHE A 31 2.80 -25.09 -12.45
N HIS A 32 2.52 -24.14 -11.56
CA HIS A 32 2.96 -24.19 -10.16
C HIS A 32 1.80 -23.81 -9.22
N PRO A 33 0.75 -24.63 -9.15
CA PRO A 33 -0.35 -24.40 -8.22
C PRO A 33 0.19 -24.49 -6.79
N ARG A 34 0.10 -23.39 -6.07
CA ARG A 34 0.54 -23.30 -4.67
C ARG A 34 -0.66 -23.04 -3.79
N ALA A 35 -0.77 -23.80 -2.70
CA ALA A 35 -1.67 -23.41 -1.63
C ALA A 35 -1.18 -22.07 -1.02
N PRO A 36 -2.06 -21.10 -0.80
CA PRO A 36 -1.64 -19.83 -0.21
C PRO A 36 -1.11 -20.03 1.20
N ARG A 37 0.08 -19.49 1.48
CA ARG A 37 0.70 -19.53 2.82
C ARG A 37 -0.22 -18.85 3.85
N PRO A 38 -0.14 -19.18 5.14
CA PRO A 38 -0.82 -18.40 6.18
C PRO A 38 -0.34 -16.95 6.14
N VAL A 39 -1.23 -16.02 6.49
CA VAL A 39 -0.88 -14.59 6.58
C VAL A 39 0.02 -14.38 7.78
N ARG A 40 1.29 -14.04 7.54
CA ARG A 40 2.28 -13.77 8.57
C ARG A 40 3.06 -12.48 8.32
N LYS A 41 3.24 -12.11 7.04
CA LYS A 41 4.07 -10.97 6.63
C LYS A 41 3.31 -10.13 5.60
N ILE A 42 2.77 -9.02 6.05
CA ILE A 42 1.95 -8.13 5.25
C ILE A 42 2.77 -6.92 4.80
N LEU A 43 2.84 -6.72 3.49
CA LEU A 43 3.39 -5.53 2.87
C LEU A 43 2.26 -4.57 2.49
N PHE A 44 2.30 -3.35 2.98
CA PHE A 44 1.44 -2.26 2.52
C PHE A 44 2.15 -1.44 1.44
N VAL A 45 1.40 -1.07 0.43
CA VAL A 45 1.89 -0.28 -0.71
C VAL A 45 1.11 1.02 -0.78
N GLU A 46 1.78 2.14 -0.50
CA GLU A 46 1.28 3.50 -0.73
C GLU A 46 2.49 4.37 -1.07
N LEU A 47 2.58 4.81 -2.31
CA LEU A 47 3.79 5.46 -2.81
C LEU A 47 3.65 6.98 -2.82
N SER A 48 2.48 7.46 -3.24
CA SER A 48 2.32 8.82 -3.73
C SER A 48 1.80 9.81 -2.70
N GLU A 49 1.00 9.38 -1.74
CA GLU A 49 0.26 10.29 -0.85
C GLU A 49 0.58 10.10 0.63
N MET A 50 1.22 11.13 1.23
CA MET A 50 1.51 11.15 2.68
C MET A 50 0.23 11.13 3.53
N GLY A 51 -0.83 11.84 3.09
CA GLY A 51 -2.10 11.91 3.80
C GLY A 51 -2.79 10.54 3.85
N THR A 52 -2.85 9.83 2.73
CA THR A 52 -3.40 8.48 2.65
C THR A 52 -2.61 7.52 3.53
N THR A 53 -1.27 7.62 3.55
CA THR A 53 -0.42 6.83 4.45
C THR A 53 -0.82 7.02 5.93
N ILE A 54 -1.06 8.25 6.37
CA ILE A 54 -1.49 8.55 7.75
C ILE A 54 -2.89 7.99 8.01
N LEU A 55 -3.83 8.20 7.09
CA LEU A 55 -5.20 7.71 7.21
C LEU A 55 -5.32 6.18 7.11
N ALA A 56 -4.27 5.50 6.65
CA ALA A 56 -4.17 4.05 6.60
C ALA A 56 -3.76 3.41 7.95
N GLU A 57 -3.33 4.21 8.94
CA GLU A 57 -2.89 3.69 10.24
C GLU A 57 -3.93 2.75 10.88
N PRO A 58 -5.23 3.07 10.94
CA PRO A 58 -6.22 2.17 11.52
C PRO A 58 -6.31 0.80 10.81
N ALA A 59 -6.14 0.79 9.47
CA ALA A 59 -6.11 -0.46 8.71
C ALA A 59 -4.85 -1.28 9.04
N MET A 60 -3.69 -0.65 9.15
CA MET A 60 -2.42 -1.30 9.51
C MET A 60 -2.47 -1.84 10.94
N ARG A 61 -3.00 -1.07 11.88
CA ARG A 61 -3.22 -1.49 13.27
C ARG A 61 -4.16 -2.69 13.34
N LYS A 62 -5.28 -2.68 12.60
CA LYS A 62 -6.21 -3.81 12.50
C LYS A 62 -5.52 -5.07 11.98
N ALA A 63 -4.72 -4.95 10.92
CA ALA A 63 -3.95 -6.07 10.40
C ALA A 63 -2.97 -6.65 11.43
N ARG A 64 -2.27 -5.78 12.17
CA ARG A 64 -1.35 -6.20 13.24
C ARG A 64 -2.07 -6.95 14.35
N THR A 65 -3.19 -6.42 14.85
CA THR A 65 -3.89 -6.96 16.01
C THR A 65 -4.69 -8.22 15.69
N GLN A 66 -5.36 -8.27 14.53
CA GLN A 66 -6.25 -9.38 14.20
C GLN A 66 -5.55 -10.54 13.46
N LEU A 67 -4.49 -10.25 12.69
CA LEU A 67 -3.74 -11.27 11.97
C LEU A 67 -2.43 -11.65 12.65
N SER A 68 -2.02 -10.92 13.71
CA SER A 68 -0.72 -11.10 14.38
C SER A 68 0.46 -11.13 13.39
N ALA A 69 0.35 -10.33 12.33
CA ALA A 69 1.30 -10.32 11.24
C ALA A 69 2.42 -9.30 11.45
N GLU A 70 3.61 -9.64 10.98
CA GLU A 70 4.71 -8.68 10.84
C GLU A 70 4.40 -7.75 9.66
N LEU A 71 4.51 -6.44 9.88
CA LEU A 71 4.13 -5.42 8.92
C LEU A 71 5.35 -4.83 8.22
N PHE A 72 5.20 -4.64 6.91
CA PHE A 72 6.17 -4.03 6.01
C PHE A 72 5.50 -2.92 5.22
N PHE A 73 6.28 -1.96 4.75
CA PHE A 73 5.75 -0.85 3.96
C PHE A 73 6.68 -0.50 2.79
N VAL A 74 6.11 -0.13 1.66
CA VAL A 74 6.84 0.48 0.55
C VAL A 74 6.26 1.84 0.21
N ILE A 75 7.13 2.84 0.08
CA ILE A 75 6.77 4.24 -0.11
C ILE A 75 7.82 4.95 -0.99
N PHE A 76 7.44 6.04 -1.67
CA PHE A 76 8.45 6.89 -2.28
C PHE A 76 9.31 7.58 -1.22
N ALA A 77 10.61 7.67 -1.49
CA ALA A 77 11.60 8.20 -0.55
C ALA A 77 11.24 9.61 -0.01
N ARG A 78 10.59 10.45 -0.85
CA ARG A 78 10.14 11.79 -0.46
C ARG A 78 9.02 11.79 0.59
N ASN A 79 8.26 10.69 0.70
CA ASN A 79 7.08 10.60 1.54
C ASN A 79 7.32 9.81 2.84
N VAL A 80 8.54 9.31 3.08
CA VAL A 80 8.88 8.46 4.24
C VAL A 80 8.60 9.12 5.59
N GLY A 81 8.58 10.46 5.65
CA GLY A 81 8.26 11.22 6.86
C GLY A 81 6.89 10.89 7.46
N SER A 82 5.90 10.49 6.64
CA SER A 82 4.59 10.07 7.14
C SER A 82 4.66 8.80 7.99
N LEU A 83 5.51 7.83 7.62
CA LEU A 83 5.72 6.61 8.39
C LEU A 83 6.51 6.86 9.68
N GLN A 84 7.45 7.81 9.65
CA GLN A 84 8.18 8.24 10.85
C GLN A 84 7.24 8.90 11.87
N LEU A 85 6.28 9.70 11.40
CA LEU A 85 5.24 10.31 12.23
C LEU A 85 4.36 9.26 12.92
N LEU A 86 4.02 8.18 12.21
CA LEU A 86 3.20 7.10 12.75
C LEU A 86 3.98 6.21 13.74
N GLY A 87 5.29 6.03 13.54
CA GLY A 87 6.12 5.17 14.37
C GLY A 87 5.71 3.68 14.33
N THR A 88 4.92 3.29 13.34
CA THR A 88 4.30 1.95 13.25
C THR A 88 5.28 0.87 12.80
N PHE A 89 6.29 1.24 12.01
CA PHE A 89 7.20 0.31 11.35
C PHE A 89 8.63 0.51 11.82
N PRO A 90 9.37 -0.56 12.12
CA PRO A 90 10.81 -0.49 12.29
C PRO A 90 11.47 -0.16 10.93
N PRO A 91 12.59 0.60 10.93
CA PRO A 91 13.22 1.07 9.69
C PRO A 91 13.56 -0.06 8.69
N GLU A 92 13.94 -1.24 9.17
CA GLU A 92 14.28 -2.42 8.35
C GLU A 92 13.08 -3.04 7.62
N ASN A 93 11.86 -2.67 8.01
CA ASN A 93 10.61 -3.11 7.39
C ASN A 93 10.02 -2.06 6.43
N ILE A 94 10.71 -0.94 6.26
CA ILE A 94 10.34 0.10 5.29
C ILE A 94 11.24 0.00 4.07
N PHE A 95 10.67 -0.12 2.89
CA PHE A 95 11.40 0.00 1.63
C PHE A 95 11.07 1.32 0.95
N THR A 96 12.07 2.06 0.53
CA THR A 96 11.88 3.32 -0.18
C THR A 96 12.26 3.20 -1.65
N ILE A 97 11.40 3.70 -2.53
CA ILE A 97 11.64 3.78 -3.97
C ILE A 97 11.90 5.24 -4.36
N SER A 98 12.92 5.50 -5.14
CA SER A 98 13.23 6.84 -5.65
C SER A 98 12.45 7.12 -6.93
N ASP A 99 11.73 8.23 -6.96
CA ASP A 99 11.04 8.75 -8.15
C ASP A 99 11.80 9.90 -8.85
N ARG A 100 13.09 10.09 -8.53
CA ARG A 100 13.93 11.16 -9.08
C ARG A 100 14.18 10.99 -10.57
N SER A 101 14.36 9.76 -11.03
CA SER A 101 14.57 9.42 -12.44
C SER A 101 14.00 8.04 -12.76
N ILE A 102 13.77 7.75 -14.05
CA ILE A 102 13.30 6.45 -14.54
C ILE A 102 14.32 5.35 -14.20
N PHE A 103 15.62 5.63 -14.30
CA PHE A 103 16.66 4.66 -13.95
C PHE A 103 16.68 4.33 -12.46
N ALA A 104 16.53 5.34 -11.60
CA ALA A 104 16.42 5.13 -10.16
C ALA A 104 15.16 4.33 -9.82
N LEU A 105 14.02 4.69 -10.42
CA LEU A 105 12.76 3.98 -10.26
C LEU A 105 12.89 2.50 -10.66
N ALA A 106 13.46 2.20 -11.82
CA ALA A 106 13.63 0.83 -12.32
C ALA A 106 14.58 0.03 -11.43
N ARG A 107 15.74 0.59 -11.06
CA ARG A 107 16.72 -0.04 -10.17
C ARG A 107 16.09 -0.37 -8.82
N ASP A 108 15.41 0.61 -8.22
CA ASP A 108 14.83 0.45 -6.89
C ASP A 108 13.63 -0.51 -6.92
N THR A 109 12.86 -0.55 -8.02
CA THR A 109 11.81 -1.55 -8.24
C THR A 109 12.40 -2.97 -8.29
N LEU A 110 13.49 -3.20 -9.02
CA LEU A 110 14.14 -4.51 -9.04
C LEU A 110 14.69 -4.90 -7.66
N SER A 111 15.26 -3.94 -6.94
CA SER A 111 15.75 -4.14 -5.57
C SER A 111 14.60 -4.45 -4.61
N PHE A 112 13.47 -3.76 -4.75
CA PHE A 112 12.22 -4.02 -4.03
C PHE A 112 11.73 -5.46 -4.25
N LEU A 113 11.65 -5.91 -5.49
CA LEU A 113 11.19 -7.28 -5.82
C LEU A 113 12.13 -8.37 -5.24
N ARG A 114 13.44 -8.08 -5.13
CA ARG A 114 14.38 -8.98 -4.43
C ARG A 114 14.19 -8.94 -2.93
N TRP A 115 13.99 -7.73 -2.37
CA TRP A 115 13.77 -7.52 -0.95
C TRP A 115 12.48 -8.22 -0.47
N THR A 116 11.37 -8.11 -1.18
CA THR A 116 10.10 -8.78 -0.82
C THR A 116 10.28 -10.30 -0.75
N ARG A 117 11.02 -10.88 -1.71
CA ARG A 117 11.30 -12.32 -1.71
C ARG A 117 12.22 -12.75 -0.56
N ARG A 118 13.25 -11.94 -0.25
CA ARG A 118 14.17 -12.20 0.89
C ARG A 118 13.46 -12.10 2.23
N LYS A 119 12.58 -11.12 2.39
CA LYS A 119 11.74 -10.95 3.59
C LYS A 119 10.67 -12.04 3.69
N GLY A 120 10.36 -12.73 2.61
CA GLY A 120 9.34 -13.79 2.57
C GLY A 120 7.93 -13.24 2.71
N ILE A 121 7.66 -12.07 2.12
CA ILE A 121 6.33 -11.45 2.10
C ILE A 121 5.33 -12.44 1.50
N ASP A 122 4.26 -12.75 2.22
CA ASP A 122 3.20 -13.66 1.80
C ASP A 122 1.91 -12.94 1.38
N THR A 123 1.74 -11.72 1.83
CA THR A 123 0.54 -10.92 1.60
C THR A 123 0.91 -9.49 1.25
N VAL A 124 0.24 -8.90 0.26
CA VAL A 124 0.36 -7.48 -0.09
C VAL A 124 -1.00 -6.81 -0.12
N VAL A 125 -1.07 -5.60 0.42
CA VAL A 125 -2.25 -4.73 0.42
C VAL A 125 -1.88 -3.44 -0.31
N ASP A 126 -2.50 -3.22 -1.47
CA ASP A 126 -2.31 -2.04 -2.31
C ASP A 126 -3.31 -0.96 -1.88
N PHE A 127 -2.82 0.09 -1.22
CA PHE A 127 -3.62 1.24 -0.82
C PHE A 127 -3.75 2.30 -1.92
N GLU A 128 -2.90 2.22 -2.96
CA GLU A 128 -2.97 3.15 -4.09
C GLU A 128 -4.27 3.00 -4.89
N LEU A 129 -4.83 4.14 -5.23
CA LEU A 129 -6.04 4.19 -6.06
C LEU A 129 -5.64 4.07 -7.54
N PHE A 130 -5.89 2.88 -8.10
CA PHE A 130 -5.85 2.64 -9.56
C PHE A 130 -4.50 2.86 -10.29
N SER A 131 -3.37 2.79 -9.58
CA SER A 131 -2.04 2.81 -10.20
C SER A 131 -1.70 1.46 -10.86
N ARG A 132 -1.28 1.49 -12.14
CA ARG A 132 -0.77 0.29 -12.83
C ARG A 132 0.60 -0.12 -12.31
N PHE A 133 1.41 0.86 -11.96
CA PHE A 133 2.73 0.60 -11.39
C PHE A 133 2.64 -0.19 -10.09
N THR A 134 1.74 0.20 -9.18
CA THR A 134 1.56 -0.55 -7.92
C THR A 134 0.94 -1.92 -8.17
N ALA A 135 -0.03 -2.04 -9.10
CA ALA A 135 -0.55 -3.34 -9.50
C ALA A 135 0.55 -4.28 -10.00
N LEU A 136 1.50 -3.79 -10.82
CA LEU A 136 2.63 -4.56 -11.33
C LEU A 136 3.56 -5.02 -10.19
N ILE A 137 3.98 -4.12 -9.31
CA ILE A 137 4.87 -4.48 -8.20
C ILE A 137 4.19 -5.44 -7.21
N CYS A 138 2.90 -5.28 -6.95
CA CYS A 138 2.10 -6.22 -6.15
C CYS A 138 2.00 -7.60 -6.84
N GLY A 139 1.74 -7.63 -8.14
CA GLY A 139 1.68 -8.89 -8.91
C GLY A 139 3.00 -9.65 -8.92
N LEU A 140 4.12 -8.94 -8.96
CA LEU A 140 5.46 -9.50 -9.12
C LEU A 140 6.23 -9.69 -7.82
N CYS A 141 5.73 -9.18 -6.67
CA CYS A 141 6.45 -9.23 -5.38
C CYS A 141 6.60 -10.65 -4.80
N GLY A 142 5.85 -11.63 -5.30
CA GLY A 142 5.91 -13.02 -4.84
C GLY A 142 4.93 -13.36 -3.72
N ALA A 143 4.02 -12.43 -3.38
CA ALA A 143 2.96 -12.65 -2.40
C ALA A 143 1.86 -13.56 -2.96
N ASP A 144 1.35 -14.46 -2.11
CA ASP A 144 0.26 -15.37 -2.46
C ASP A 144 -1.09 -14.65 -2.43
N ARG A 145 -1.27 -13.73 -1.48
CA ARG A 145 -2.46 -12.88 -1.35
C ARG A 145 -2.14 -11.45 -1.76
N ARG A 146 -2.94 -10.91 -2.66
CA ARG A 146 -2.80 -9.58 -3.19
C ARG A 146 -4.15 -8.89 -3.16
N VAL A 147 -4.29 -7.92 -2.25
CA VAL A 147 -5.52 -7.18 -2.01
C VAL A 147 -5.39 -5.78 -2.57
N GLY A 148 -6.44 -5.26 -3.16
CA GLY A 148 -6.45 -3.88 -3.66
C GLY A 148 -7.79 -3.49 -4.25
N PHE A 149 -7.94 -2.21 -4.58
CA PHE A 149 -9.15 -1.70 -5.20
C PHE A 149 -9.27 -2.16 -6.65
N TYR A 150 -10.42 -2.74 -7.00
CA TYR A 150 -10.62 -3.37 -8.30
C TYR A 150 -11.32 -2.46 -9.32
N ARG A 151 -12.38 -1.78 -8.89
CA ARG A 151 -13.14 -0.85 -9.75
C ARG A 151 -13.61 0.34 -8.94
N PHE A 152 -13.66 1.48 -9.63
CA PHE A 152 -14.30 2.68 -9.17
C PHE A 152 -15.45 2.98 -10.12
N HIS A 153 -16.69 2.85 -9.67
CA HIS A 153 -17.89 2.94 -10.50
C HIS A 153 -17.75 2.14 -11.82
N ASN A 154 -18.12 2.71 -12.94
CA ASN A 154 -18.02 2.06 -14.26
C ASN A 154 -16.70 2.39 -14.99
N GLU A 155 -15.84 3.18 -14.40
CA GLU A 155 -14.55 3.57 -14.99
C GLU A 155 -13.42 2.67 -14.51
N GLY A 156 -13.43 1.41 -14.95
CA GLY A 156 -12.35 0.49 -14.62
C GLY A 156 -11.10 0.81 -15.45
N LEU A 157 -10.08 1.47 -14.83
CA LEU A 157 -8.76 1.54 -15.42
C LEU A 157 -8.19 0.12 -15.50
N TYR A 158 -7.86 -0.36 -16.72
CA TYR A 158 -7.26 -1.68 -16.86
C TYR A 158 -5.91 -1.75 -16.15
N ARG A 159 -5.78 -2.66 -15.19
CA ARG A 159 -4.58 -2.92 -14.39
C ARG A 159 -4.17 -4.39 -14.37
N GLY A 160 -4.67 -5.18 -15.32
CA GLY A 160 -4.47 -6.62 -15.35
C GLY A 160 -5.25 -7.36 -14.25
N GLU A 161 -4.96 -8.64 -14.10
CA GLU A 161 -5.58 -9.51 -13.09
C GLU A 161 -4.56 -9.90 -12.00
N MET A 162 -3.95 -8.89 -11.40
CA MET A 162 -2.88 -9.10 -10.40
C MET A 162 -3.41 -9.37 -9.00
N LEU A 163 -4.65 -8.94 -8.71
CA LEU A 163 -5.25 -9.06 -7.39
C LEU A 163 -5.93 -10.43 -7.20
N THR A 164 -5.72 -11.03 -6.04
CA THR A 164 -6.45 -12.22 -5.58
C THR A 164 -7.70 -11.88 -4.78
N HIS A 165 -7.66 -10.74 -4.07
CA HIS A 165 -8.77 -10.19 -3.31
C HIS A 165 -9.08 -8.80 -3.87
N ARG A 166 -10.27 -8.65 -4.44
CA ARG A 166 -10.68 -7.45 -5.15
C ARG A 166 -11.72 -6.72 -4.32
N VAL A 167 -11.44 -5.47 -3.96
CA VAL A 167 -12.32 -4.64 -3.15
C VAL A 167 -12.86 -3.49 -3.97
N ALA A 168 -14.16 -3.26 -3.93
CA ALA A 168 -14.76 -2.10 -4.58
C ALA A 168 -14.48 -0.84 -3.74
N TYR A 169 -13.95 0.20 -4.38
CA TYR A 169 -13.79 1.51 -3.74
C TYR A 169 -15.15 2.21 -3.65
N ASN A 170 -15.48 2.72 -2.46
CA ASN A 170 -16.69 3.49 -2.24
C ASN A 170 -16.34 4.99 -2.04
N PRO A 171 -16.65 5.88 -3.00
CA PRO A 171 -16.33 7.31 -2.90
C PRO A 171 -17.22 8.08 -1.91
N HIS A 172 -18.28 7.46 -1.41
CA HIS A 172 -19.26 8.10 -0.53
C HIS A 172 -18.97 7.91 0.95
N ILE A 173 -17.90 7.19 1.28
CA ILE A 173 -17.45 6.99 2.67
C ILE A 173 -16.02 7.53 2.86
N HIS A 174 -15.66 7.76 4.12
CA HIS A 174 -14.32 8.23 4.46
C HIS A 174 -13.24 7.26 3.93
N ILE A 175 -12.12 7.79 3.40
CA ILE A 175 -11.05 6.98 2.79
C ILE A 175 -10.51 5.91 3.75
N ALA A 176 -10.33 6.22 5.04
CA ALA A 176 -9.85 5.26 6.03
C ALA A 176 -10.75 4.02 6.13
N LYS A 177 -12.08 4.15 5.94
CA LYS A 177 -13.00 3.02 5.91
C LYS A 177 -12.76 2.13 4.69
N ASN A 178 -12.47 2.74 3.52
CA ASN A 178 -12.07 1.98 2.34
C ASN A 178 -10.76 1.20 2.57
N LEU A 179 -9.78 1.82 3.24
CA LEU A 179 -8.50 1.18 3.54
C LEU A 179 -8.66 0.02 4.55
N ILE A 180 -9.53 0.18 5.55
CA ILE A 180 -9.89 -0.89 6.48
C ILE A 180 -10.56 -2.06 5.75
N ALA A 181 -11.45 -1.78 4.79
CA ALA A 181 -12.14 -2.82 4.01
C ALA A 181 -11.16 -3.71 3.22
N LEU A 182 -9.99 -3.19 2.82
CA LEU A 182 -8.94 -4.02 2.21
C LEU A 182 -8.39 -5.07 3.19
N VAL A 183 -8.22 -4.71 4.45
CA VAL A 183 -7.79 -5.64 5.50
C VAL A 183 -8.91 -6.63 5.83
N ASP A 184 -10.17 -6.17 5.89
CA ASP A 184 -11.32 -7.04 6.12
C ASP A 184 -11.48 -8.10 5.03
N ALA A 185 -11.10 -7.79 3.80
CA ALA A 185 -11.07 -8.76 2.72
C ALA A 185 -10.07 -9.92 2.95
N LEU A 186 -9.00 -9.69 3.72
CA LEU A 186 -8.08 -10.76 4.14
C LEU A 186 -8.65 -11.63 5.27
N LEU A 187 -9.50 -11.04 6.10
CA LEU A 187 -10.12 -11.73 7.24
C LEU A 187 -11.35 -12.55 6.84
N ALA A 188 -11.92 -12.27 5.66
CA ALA A 188 -13.09 -12.97 5.18
C ALA A 188 -12.79 -14.43 4.86
N ALA A 189 -13.63 -15.35 5.35
CA ALA A 189 -13.49 -16.80 5.11
C ALA A 189 -13.60 -17.17 3.62
N ALA A 190 -14.38 -16.41 2.86
CA ALA A 190 -14.50 -16.52 1.40
C ALA A 190 -14.49 -15.09 0.83
N PRO A 191 -13.45 -14.68 0.12
CA PRO A 191 -13.38 -13.34 -0.47
C PRO A 191 -14.48 -13.20 -1.53
N GLN A 192 -15.48 -12.38 -1.25
CA GLN A 192 -16.49 -11.98 -2.23
C GLN A 192 -15.95 -10.84 -3.09
N VAL A 193 -16.22 -10.89 -4.37
CA VAL A 193 -15.83 -9.83 -5.30
C VAL A 193 -17.09 -9.23 -5.94
N PRO A 194 -17.25 -7.91 -5.83
CA PRO A 194 -16.47 -6.94 -5.06
C PRO A 194 -16.84 -6.94 -3.56
N TYR A 195 -15.84 -6.87 -2.70
CA TYR A 195 -16.04 -6.75 -1.25
C TYR A 195 -16.24 -5.26 -0.89
N SER A 196 -17.45 -4.85 -0.60
CA SER A 196 -17.75 -3.43 -0.36
C SER A 196 -18.83 -3.18 0.69
N LYS A 197 -19.24 -4.22 1.43
CA LYS A 197 -20.43 -4.14 2.29
C LYS A 197 -20.15 -4.20 3.78
N THR A 198 -18.90 -4.20 4.22
CA THR A 198 -18.61 -4.19 5.65
C THR A 198 -18.99 -2.83 6.24
N LEU A 199 -19.83 -2.85 7.26
CA LEU A 199 -20.14 -1.66 8.04
C LEU A 199 -18.95 -1.36 8.95
N ILE A 200 -18.23 -0.27 8.67
CA ILE A 200 -17.07 0.19 9.45
C ILE A 200 -17.51 1.44 10.23
N GLY A 201 -17.47 1.36 11.55
CA GLY A 201 -17.83 2.47 12.44
C GLY A 201 -16.81 3.61 12.43
N ASP A 202 -17.21 4.80 12.87
CA ASP A 202 -16.31 5.97 12.93
C ASP A 202 -15.28 5.84 14.05
N ASP A 203 -15.53 4.99 15.05
CA ASP A 203 -14.59 4.64 16.09
C ASP A 203 -13.35 3.90 15.56
N GLN A 204 -13.52 3.14 14.46
CA GLN A 204 -12.44 2.36 13.85
C GLN A 204 -11.46 3.18 13.01
N ILE A 205 -11.81 4.42 12.62
CA ILE A 205 -10.96 5.27 11.77
C ILE A 205 -10.09 6.27 12.55
N LYS A 206 -10.03 6.16 13.87
CA LYS A 206 -9.16 7.00 14.71
C LYS A 206 -7.69 6.65 14.48
N VAL A 207 -6.93 7.65 14.03
CA VAL A 207 -5.47 7.53 13.80
C VAL A 207 -4.72 7.65 15.12
N GLU A 208 -3.78 6.75 15.36
CA GLU A 208 -2.82 6.84 16.45
C GLU A 208 -1.47 7.33 15.91
N ILE A 209 -0.93 8.38 16.52
CA ILE A 209 0.36 8.97 16.14
C ILE A 209 1.34 8.75 17.29
N ALA A 210 2.57 8.39 16.95
CA ALA A 210 3.62 8.29 17.95
C ALA A 210 3.84 9.64 18.64
N PRO A 211 4.03 9.68 19.97
CA PRO A 211 4.32 10.92 20.65
C PRO A 211 5.62 11.53 20.09
N PRO A 212 5.65 12.86 19.83
CA PRO A 212 6.86 13.51 19.34
C PRO A 212 7.97 13.38 20.38
N ALA A 213 9.21 13.25 19.91
CA ALA A 213 10.37 13.31 20.79
C ALA A 213 10.37 14.64 21.57
N GLU A 214 10.64 14.60 22.88
CA GLU A 214 10.57 15.80 23.74
C GLU A 214 11.50 16.91 23.22
N THR A 215 12.65 16.58 22.67
CA THR A 215 13.57 17.53 22.01
C THR A 215 12.92 18.26 20.83
N ALA A 216 12.14 17.56 20.00
CA ALA A 216 11.44 18.17 18.87
C ALA A 216 10.29 19.08 19.36
N ARG A 217 9.58 18.66 20.41
CA ARG A 217 8.53 19.47 21.05
C ARG A 217 9.09 20.76 21.62
N GLN A 218 10.21 20.68 22.35
CA GLN A 218 10.86 21.85 22.93
C GLN A 218 11.36 22.81 21.85
N ALA A 219 12.00 22.32 20.77
CA ALA A 219 12.45 23.15 19.67
C ALA A 219 11.30 23.92 19.00
N VAL A 220 10.13 23.29 18.85
CA VAL A 220 8.93 23.97 18.31
C VAL A 220 8.42 25.03 19.29
N LEU A 221 8.36 24.74 20.59
CA LEU A 221 7.94 25.71 21.61
C LEU A 221 8.86 26.94 21.69
N GLU A 222 10.18 26.74 21.59
CA GLU A 222 11.16 27.85 21.55
C GLU A 222 10.95 28.72 20.30
N ARG A 223 10.70 28.09 19.13
CA ARG A 223 10.39 28.87 17.92
C ARG A 223 9.10 29.65 18.04
N ILE A 224 8.07 29.12 18.64
CA ILE A 224 6.81 29.83 18.88
C ILE A 224 7.04 30.98 19.82
N ARG A 225 7.75 30.80 20.94
CA ARG A 225 8.10 31.87 21.90
C ARG A 225 8.91 32.99 21.26
N ALA A 226 9.81 32.66 20.34
CA ALA A 226 10.60 33.64 19.60
C ALA A 226 9.77 34.46 18.59
N LEU A 227 8.66 33.88 18.07
CA LEU A 227 7.81 34.57 17.11
C LEU A 227 6.65 35.34 17.73
N VAL A 228 6.27 34.99 18.96
CA VAL A 228 5.19 35.65 19.72
C VAL A 228 5.79 36.10 21.04
N PRO A 229 6.49 37.24 21.08
CA PRO A 229 6.92 37.85 22.33
C PRO A 229 5.67 38.28 23.10
N PHE A 230 5.47 37.73 24.32
CA PHE A 230 4.47 38.17 25.28
C PHE A 230 4.92 39.45 25.96
#